data_fd4e02e590f972b68d7501995c2b6d2d
#
_entry.id   fd4e02e590f972b68d7501995c2b6d2d
#
_cell.length_a   1.000
_cell.length_b   1.000
_cell.length_c   1.000
_cell.angle_alpha   90.00
_cell.angle_beta   90.00
_cell.angle_gamma   90.00
#
_symmetry.space_group_name_H-M   'P 1'
#
loop_
_entity.id
_entity.type
_entity.pdbx_description
1 polymer ?
#
loop_
_entity_poly.entity_id
_entity_poly.type
_entity_poly.pdbx_seq_one_letter_code
_entity_poly.pdbx_strand_id
1 'polypeptide(L)'
;MNSLIFIAIFLLVLFIYIHVVQQFKRSEDLEIYEMDYQNNSQLQDVCDLKQPVLFQFNSPGFSNLSINFLESKYSSDEVRVFNTGDYWSLSGDTPDYIVVPLSNAKKLCSRKEGDYVSENNNEFIDETGNTKLFRTMDEWFKPGFTVQTKYDIMFGSNGAVMPMRYHTNYRYFMAVTSGKIRVKMSPWKTRKYLHPIADYDNYEFRSPVNVWSPQDKYLNDMDKAKFLEFEVLAGHVLYVPPYWFYSIKYSEDTCVCGITYVSAMNFVANLPNAGLFFIQQQNITRKPVKTMTVTDNENPISI
;
A
#
# COMPACT_ATOMS: atom_id res chain seq x y z
N MET A 1 2.49 -37.15 34.56
CA MET A 1 2.27 -35.69 34.41
C MET A 1 3.26 -35.02 33.44
N ASN A 2 4.55 -35.30 33.54
CA ASN A 2 5.57 -34.67 32.66
C ASN A 2 5.38 -35.03 31.17
N SER A 3 5.04 -36.28 30.82
CA SER A 3 4.87 -36.69 29.42
C SER A 3 3.72 -35.96 28.69
N LEU A 4 2.61 -35.68 29.41
CA LEU A 4 1.49 -34.92 28.85
C LEU A 4 1.87 -33.46 28.59
N ILE A 5 2.68 -32.87 29.46
CA ILE A 5 3.20 -31.51 29.29
C ILE A 5 4.10 -31.44 28.07
N PHE A 6 5.02 -32.39 27.89
CA PHE A 6 5.87 -32.43 26.69
C PHE A 6 5.08 -32.58 25.39
N ILE A 7 4.06 -33.44 25.38
CA ILE A 7 3.16 -33.58 24.23
C ILE A 7 2.42 -32.28 23.95
N ALA A 8 1.89 -31.62 24.99
CA ALA A 8 1.19 -30.34 24.82
C ALA A 8 2.12 -29.24 24.25
N ILE A 9 3.36 -29.15 24.77
CA ILE A 9 4.36 -28.21 24.26
C ILE A 9 4.72 -28.51 22.81
N PHE A 10 4.94 -29.80 22.48
CA PHE A 10 5.23 -30.20 21.10
C PHE A 10 4.09 -29.82 20.14
N LEU A 11 2.85 -30.09 20.50
CA LEU A 11 1.69 -29.73 19.69
C LEU A 11 1.54 -28.21 19.53
N LEU A 12 1.80 -27.45 20.57
CA LEU A 12 1.78 -25.98 20.53
C LEU A 12 2.88 -25.44 19.59
N VAL A 13 4.09 -25.93 19.70
CA VAL A 13 5.21 -25.54 18.82
C VAL A 13 4.93 -25.91 17.38
N LEU A 14 4.42 -27.12 17.15
CA LEU A 14 4.05 -27.59 15.82
C LEU A 14 2.93 -26.71 15.21
N PHE A 15 1.92 -26.37 15.99
CA PHE A 15 0.85 -25.48 15.58
C PHE A 15 1.39 -24.11 15.16
N ILE A 16 2.20 -23.46 16.01
CA ILE A 16 2.80 -22.16 15.71
C ILE A 16 3.66 -22.27 14.45
N TYR A 17 4.50 -23.31 14.33
CA TYR A 17 5.37 -23.52 13.17
C TYR A 17 4.58 -23.62 11.86
N ILE A 18 3.55 -24.45 11.81
CA ILE A 18 2.71 -24.62 10.61
C ILE A 18 2.06 -23.28 10.22
N HIS A 19 1.48 -22.55 11.17
CA HIS A 19 0.81 -21.27 10.89
C HIS A 19 1.77 -20.16 10.48
N VAL A 20 2.97 -20.11 11.06
CA VAL A 20 4.01 -19.16 10.64
C VAL A 20 4.52 -19.47 9.23
N VAL A 21 4.81 -20.73 8.94
CA VAL A 21 5.25 -21.15 7.59
C VAL A 21 4.19 -20.84 6.53
N GLN A 22 2.90 -20.97 6.87
CA GLN A 22 1.79 -20.60 5.98
C GLN A 22 1.82 -19.12 5.58
N GLN A 23 2.32 -18.22 6.46
CA GLN A 23 2.43 -16.78 6.14
C GLN A 23 3.46 -16.50 5.03
N PHE A 24 4.45 -17.38 4.85
CA PHE A 24 5.48 -17.23 3.82
C PHE A 24 5.12 -17.90 2.49
N LYS A 25 3.99 -18.60 2.41
CA LYS A 25 3.51 -19.14 1.15
C LYS A 25 3.20 -18.02 0.16
N ARG A 26 3.57 -18.24 -1.09
CA ARG A 26 3.43 -17.29 -2.21
C ARG A 26 2.92 -18.03 -3.42
N SER A 27 2.10 -17.36 -4.23
CA SER A 27 1.84 -17.80 -5.59
C SER A 27 2.87 -17.19 -6.53
N GLU A 28 3.31 -17.96 -7.51
CA GLU A 28 4.20 -17.52 -8.58
C GLU A 28 3.48 -17.45 -9.93
N ASP A 29 2.17 -17.72 -9.93
CA ASP A 29 1.34 -17.71 -11.13
C ASP A 29 1.07 -16.27 -11.55
N LEU A 30 1.47 -15.95 -12.78
CA LEU A 30 1.33 -14.60 -13.33
C LEU A 30 -0.09 -14.42 -13.91
N GLU A 31 -1.09 -14.50 -13.05
CA GLU A 31 -2.50 -14.39 -13.37
C GLU A 31 -3.23 -13.56 -12.32
N ILE A 32 -4.30 -12.89 -12.72
CA ILE A 32 -5.23 -12.22 -11.82
C ILE A 32 -6.49 -13.07 -11.71
N TYR A 33 -6.98 -13.23 -10.49
CA TYR A 33 -8.23 -13.92 -10.24
C TYR A 33 -9.37 -12.89 -10.20
N GLU A 34 -10.29 -12.95 -11.15
CA GLU A 34 -11.49 -12.14 -11.14
C GLU A 34 -12.63 -12.92 -10.49
N MET A 35 -13.36 -12.29 -9.57
CA MET A 35 -14.47 -12.93 -8.87
C MET A 35 -15.67 -12.00 -8.70
N ASP A 36 -16.85 -12.61 -8.63
CA ASP A 36 -18.04 -11.94 -8.13
C ASP A 36 -18.05 -12.02 -6.60
N TYR A 37 -18.00 -10.86 -5.94
CA TYR A 37 -18.04 -10.79 -4.49
C TYR A 37 -19.41 -11.25 -3.95
N GLN A 38 -19.42 -12.26 -3.09
CA GLN A 38 -20.63 -12.75 -2.45
C GLN A 38 -20.64 -12.50 -0.93
N ASN A 39 -19.56 -12.86 -0.25
CA ASN A 39 -19.39 -12.69 1.19
C ASN A 39 -17.92 -12.74 1.60
N ASN A 40 -17.65 -12.34 2.85
CA ASN A 40 -16.30 -12.29 3.38
C ASN A 40 -15.61 -13.67 3.47
N SER A 41 -16.36 -14.72 3.81
CA SER A 41 -15.77 -16.07 3.92
C SER A 41 -15.19 -16.53 2.57
N GLN A 42 -15.96 -16.41 1.50
CA GLN A 42 -15.50 -16.74 0.14
C GLN A 42 -14.30 -15.88 -0.26
N LEU A 43 -14.34 -14.57 0.05
CA LEU A 43 -13.21 -13.68 -0.23
C LEU A 43 -11.93 -14.15 0.47
N GLN A 44 -12.02 -14.55 1.75
CA GLN A 44 -10.85 -15.02 2.48
C GLN A 44 -10.30 -16.33 1.91
N ASP A 45 -11.16 -17.25 1.49
CA ASP A 45 -10.76 -18.51 0.86
C ASP A 45 -9.99 -18.25 -0.45
N VAL A 46 -10.49 -17.33 -1.28
CA VAL A 46 -9.82 -16.92 -2.52
C VAL A 46 -8.51 -16.19 -2.24
N CYS A 47 -8.48 -15.30 -1.26
CA CYS A 47 -7.24 -14.60 -0.85
C CYS A 47 -6.16 -15.56 -0.32
N ASP A 48 -6.53 -16.74 0.17
CA ASP A 48 -5.58 -17.76 0.62
C ASP A 48 -4.82 -18.46 -0.52
N LEU A 49 -5.26 -18.31 -1.76
CA LEU A 49 -4.50 -18.70 -2.95
C LEU A 49 -3.25 -17.86 -3.14
N LYS A 50 -3.16 -16.68 -2.49
CA LYS A 50 -2.03 -15.75 -2.59
C LYS A 50 -1.79 -15.23 -4.01
N GLN A 51 -2.84 -15.16 -4.82
CA GLN A 51 -2.87 -14.51 -6.12
C GLN A 51 -3.55 -13.15 -6.03
N PRO A 52 -3.24 -12.18 -6.92
CA PRO A 52 -4.01 -10.95 -7.03
C PRO A 52 -5.47 -11.26 -7.34
N VAL A 53 -6.39 -10.59 -6.63
CA VAL A 53 -7.84 -10.77 -6.83
C VAL A 53 -8.46 -9.42 -7.17
N LEU A 54 -9.23 -9.38 -8.24
CA LEU A 54 -10.01 -8.21 -8.65
C LEU A 54 -11.50 -8.53 -8.57
N PHE A 55 -12.26 -7.66 -7.92
CA PHE A 55 -13.71 -7.81 -7.83
C PHE A 55 -14.43 -6.47 -7.77
N GLN A 56 -15.67 -6.46 -8.25
CA GLN A 56 -16.54 -5.31 -8.11
C GLN A 56 -17.14 -5.27 -6.71
N PHE A 57 -17.10 -4.09 -6.09
CA PHE A 57 -17.67 -3.87 -4.77
C PHE A 57 -18.18 -2.43 -4.64
N ASN A 58 -19.49 -2.28 -4.74
CA ASN A 58 -20.15 -0.98 -4.62
C ASN A 58 -20.66 -0.78 -3.19
N SER A 59 -19.92 0.00 -2.40
CA SER A 59 -20.38 0.44 -1.09
C SER A 59 -20.94 1.86 -1.16
N PRO A 60 -22.09 2.13 -0.53
CA PRO A 60 -22.61 3.50 -0.41
C PRO A 60 -21.60 4.49 0.21
N GLY A 61 -20.67 3.96 1.04
CA GLY A 61 -19.60 4.74 1.66
C GLY A 61 -18.51 5.22 0.68
N PHE A 62 -18.34 4.58 -0.48
CA PHE A 62 -17.28 4.95 -1.42
C PHE A 62 -17.46 6.35 -2.02
N SER A 63 -18.68 6.80 -2.24
CA SER A 63 -18.95 8.16 -2.72
C SER A 63 -18.43 9.24 -1.77
N ASN A 64 -18.40 8.95 -0.47
CA ASN A 64 -17.91 9.84 0.59
C ASN A 64 -16.38 9.78 0.75
N LEU A 65 -15.70 8.93 -0.01
CA LEU A 65 -14.24 8.79 -0.04
C LEU A 65 -13.65 9.24 -1.39
N SER A 66 -14.39 9.97 -2.21
CA SER A 66 -13.84 10.62 -3.40
C SER A 66 -13.04 11.86 -3.00
N ILE A 67 -11.97 12.18 -3.75
CA ILE A 67 -11.11 13.33 -3.44
C ILE A 67 -11.89 14.65 -3.42
N ASN A 68 -12.88 14.80 -4.31
CA ASN A 68 -13.72 16.00 -4.37
C ASN A 68 -14.62 16.16 -3.14
N PHE A 69 -15.19 15.05 -2.65
CA PHE A 69 -15.99 15.08 -1.42
C PHE A 69 -15.10 15.37 -0.20
N LEU A 70 -13.95 14.72 -0.08
CA LEU A 70 -13.02 14.94 1.02
C LEU A 70 -12.54 16.40 1.07
N GLU A 71 -12.16 16.97 -0.08
CA GLU A 71 -11.75 18.37 -0.15
C GLU A 71 -12.88 19.32 0.26
N SER A 72 -14.12 19.08 -0.17
CA SER A 72 -15.25 19.92 0.17
C SER A 72 -15.51 20.00 1.68
N LYS A 73 -15.15 18.96 2.42
CA LYS A 73 -15.41 18.82 3.85
C LYS A 73 -14.19 19.05 4.74
N TYR A 74 -13.01 18.70 4.26
CA TYR A 74 -11.77 18.61 5.03
C TYR A 74 -10.61 19.37 4.35
N SER A 75 -10.90 20.49 3.70
CA SER A 75 -9.95 21.25 2.87
C SER A 75 -8.72 21.75 3.63
N SER A 76 -8.84 21.99 4.94
CA SER A 76 -7.78 22.49 5.82
C SER A 76 -7.01 21.40 6.55
N ASP A 77 -7.53 20.16 6.54
CA ASP A 77 -6.87 19.05 7.24
C ASP A 77 -5.63 18.59 6.47
N GLU A 78 -4.60 18.19 7.20
CA GLU A 78 -3.28 17.94 6.64
C GLU A 78 -3.17 16.53 6.05
N VAL A 79 -2.53 16.43 4.89
CA VAL A 79 -2.18 15.18 4.23
C VAL A 79 -0.70 15.16 3.84
N ARG A 80 -0.14 13.98 3.70
CA ARG A 80 1.25 13.77 3.30
C ARG A 80 1.33 13.68 1.78
N VAL A 81 2.25 14.43 1.19
CA VAL A 81 2.51 14.44 -0.25
C VAL A 81 4.00 14.31 -0.51
N PHE A 82 4.38 13.63 -1.56
CA PHE A 82 5.75 13.59 -2.04
C PHE A 82 5.79 13.64 -3.57
N ASN A 83 6.94 14.08 -4.10
CA ASN A 83 7.20 14.05 -5.54
C ASN A 83 7.86 12.72 -5.91
N THR A 84 7.23 11.92 -6.75
CA THR A 84 7.79 10.63 -7.17
C THR A 84 9.00 10.78 -8.08
N GLY A 85 9.14 11.92 -8.78
CA GLY A 85 10.34 12.26 -9.57
C GLY A 85 11.62 12.29 -8.71
N ASP A 86 11.51 12.78 -7.48
CA ASP A 86 12.64 12.85 -6.55
C ASP A 86 13.13 11.44 -6.16
N TYR A 87 12.21 10.48 -5.97
CA TYR A 87 12.56 9.09 -5.70
C TYR A 87 13.46 8.48 -6.79
N TRP A 88 13.15 8.76 -8.06
CA TRP A 88 13.91 8.23 -9.17
C TRP A 88 15.27 8.93 -9.34
N SER A 89 15.37 10.22 -9.00
CA SER A 89 16.59 11.00 -9.06
C SER A 89 17.57 10.67 -7.93
N LEU A 90 17.06 10.33 -6.74
CA LEU A 90 17.85 10.02 -5.54
C LEU A 90 18.34 8.56 -5.47
N SER A 91 18.24 7.81 -6.54
CA SER A 91 18.71 6.40 -6.60
C SER A 91 18.00 5.45 -5.64
N GLY A 92 16.77 5.77 -5.26
CA GLY A 92 15.93 4.93 -4.43
C GLY A 92 15.95 5.25 -2.93
N ASP A 93 16.53 6.39 -2.55
CA ASP A 93 16.36 6.92 -1.20
C ASP A 93 14.90 7.30 -0.96
N THR A 94 14.47 7.21 0.29
CA THR A 94 13.09 7.55 0.66
C THR A 94 12.82 9.02 0.37
N PRO A 95 11.78 9.35 -0.43
CA PRO A 95 11.44 10.74 -0.66
C PRO A 95 10.97 11.39 0.66
N ASP A 96 11.34 12.64 0.86
CA ASP A 96 10.84 13.44 1.97
C ASP A 96 9.36 13.75 1.73
N TYR A 97 8.50 13.36 2.65
CA TYR A 97 7.11 13.79 2.66
C TYR A 97 7.02 15.25 3.10
N ILE A 98 6.20 16.01 2.39
CA ILE A 98 5.73 17.32 2.83
C ILE A 98 4.31 17.18 3.39
N VAL A 99 4.01 17.88 4.45
CA VAL A 99 2.67 17.92 5.03
C VAL A 99 2.01 19.24 4.59
N VAL A 100 0.87 19.13 3.93
CA VAL A 100 0.13 20.27 3.40
C VAL A 100 -1.39 20.07 3.59
N PRO A 101 -2.18 21.15 3.67
CA PRO A 101 -3.64 21.04 3.64
C PRO A 101 -4.14 20.28 2.40
N LEU A 102 -5.22 19.52 2.54
CA LEU A 102 -5.78 18.71 1.46
C LEU A 102 -6.10 19.54 0.20
N SER A 103 -6.59 20.78 0.37
CA SER A 103 -6.82 21.69 -0.75
C SER A 103 -5.55 22.02 -1.53
N ASN A 104 -4.43 22.19 -0.83
CA ASN A 104 -3.13 22.43 -1.46
C ASN A 104 -2.57 21.17 -2.11
N ALA A 105 -2.72 20.02 -1.46
CA ALA A 105 -2.34 18.73 -2.04
C ALA A 105 -3.07 18.48 -3.36
N LYS A 106 -4.37 18.72 -3.41
CA LYS A 106 -5.16 18.60 -4.63
C LYS A 106 -4.69 19.55 -5.72
N LYS A 107 -4.43 20.82 -5.39
CA LYS A 107 -3.85 21.80 -6.33
C LYS A 107 -2.50 21.32 -6.88
N LEU A 108 -1.61 20.75 -6.03
CA LEU A 108 -0.35 20.17 -6.47
C LEU A 108 -0.56 19.03 -7.45
N CYS A 109 -1.45 18.10 -7.12
CA CYS A 109 -1.77 16.95 -7.98
C CYS A 109 -2.45 17.35 -9.31
N SER A 110 -3.12 18.49 -9.36
CA SER A 110 -3.77 19.00 -10.59
C SER A 110 -2.83 19.78 -11.51
N ARG A 111 -1.58 20.03 -11.11
CA ARG A 111 -0.59 20.69 -11.96
C ARG A 111 -0.15 19.74 -13.07
N LYS A 112 0.09 20.31 -14.27
CA LYS A 112 0.61 19.57 -15.43
C LYS A 112 2.08 19.14 -15.25
N GLU A 113 2.82 19.88 -14.45
CA GLU A 113 4.22 19.65 -14.16
C GLU A 113 4.34 19.15 -12.71
N GLY A 114 4.82 17.93 -12.54
CA GLY A 114 5.10 17.32 -11.25
C GLY A 114 4.32 16.01 -11.03
N ASP A 115 5.04 15.04 -10.53
CA ASP A 115 4.53 13.70 -10.24
C ASP A 115 4.27 13.57 -8.74
N TYR A 116 3.26 14.30 -8.25
CA TYR A 116 2.90 14.29 -6.82
C TYR A 116 1.98 13.12 -6.49
N VAL A 117 2.28 12.45 -5.38
CA VAL A 117 1.46 11.38 -4.81
C VAL A 117 1.26 11.64 -3.33
N SER A 118 0.04 11.41 -2.86
CA SER A 118 -0.35 11.43 -1.46
C SER A 118 -0.62 10.01 -0.99
N GLU A 119 0.01 9.60 0.10
CA GLU A 119 -0.17 8.30 0.76
C GLU A 119 0.28 8.36 2.22
N ASN A 120 0.03 7.30 2.99
CA ASN A 120 0.32 7.23 4.42
C ASN A 120 -0.46 8.29 5.24
N ASN A 121 -1.72 8.48 4.88
CA ASN A 121 -2.64 9.47 5.46
C ASN A 121 -3.52 8.89 6.58
N ASN A 122 -3.02 7.95 7.36
CA ASN A 122 -3.76 7.37 8.48
C ASN A 122 -4.10 8.42 9.55
N GLU A 123 -3.23 9.39 9.81
CA GLU A 123 -3.49 10.49 10.74
C GLU A 123 -4.67 11.35 10.26
N PHE A 124 -4.70 11.73 8.98
CA PHE A 124 -5.83 12.42 8.36
C PHE A 124 -7.16 11.67 8.54
N ILE A 125 -7.16 10.34 8.35
CA ILE A 125 -8.37 9.51 8.52
C ILE A 125 -8.87 9.55 9.97
N ASP A 126 -7.96 9.50 10.93
CA ASP A 126 -8.29 9.51 12.37
C ASP A 126 -8.78 10.90 12.81
N GLU A 127 -8.10 11.96 12.45
CA GLU A 127 -8.43 13.35 12.80
C GLU A 127 -9.77 13.80 12.21
N THR A 128 -10.05 13.43 10.97
CA THR A 128 -11.33 13.73 10.29
C THR A 128 -12.49 12.83 10.72
N GLY A 129 -12.22 11.80 11.55
CA GLY A 129 -13.22 10.84 12.01
C GLY A 129 -13.69 9.85 10.92
N ASN A 130 -13.05 9.83 9.75
CA ASN A 130 -13.37 8.92 8.66
C ASN A 130 -13.05 7.46 9.00
N THR A 131 -12.30 7.17 10.06
CA THR A 131 -12.07 5.82 10.60
C THR A 131 -13.38 5.05 10.80
N LYS A 132 -14.48 5.74 11.17
CA LYS A 132 -15.81 5.10 11.31
C LYS A 132 -16.32 4.55 9.99
N LEU A 133 -16.10 5.29 8.90
CA LEU A 133 -16.52 4.88 7.56
C LEU A 133 -15.70 3.67 7.07
N PHE A 134 -14.39 3.69 7.29
CA PHE A 134 -13.53 2.54 6.97
C PHE A 134 -13.91 1.29 7.79
N ARG A 135 -14.27 1.45 9.06
CA ARG A 135 -14.70 0.32 9.91
C ARG A 135 -15.97 -0.36 9.40
N THR A 136 -16.85 0.33 8.68
CA THR A 136 -18.00 -0.33 8.06
C THR A 136 -17.58 -1.31 6.98
N MET A 137 -16.41 -1.10 6.34
CA MET A 137 -15.87 -2.02 5.34
C MET A 137 -15.24 -3.26 5.96
N ASP A 138 -14.90 -3.22 7.25
CA ASP A 138 -14.34 -4.38 7.96
C ASP A 138 -15.30 -5.58 7.96
N GLU A 139 -16.61 -5.37 7.97
CA GLU A 139 -17.60 -6.44 7.87
C GLU A 139 -17.43 -7.28 6.59
N TRP A 140 -16.97 -6.63 5.52
CA TRP A 140 -16.84 -7.21 4.19
C TRP A 140 -15.44 -7.78 3.89
N PHE A 141 -14.38 -7.22 4.51
CA PHE A 141 -13.00 -7.53 4.13
C PHE A 141 -12.15 -8.09 5.26
N LYS A 142 -12.54 -7.89 6.51
CA LYS A 142 -11.69 -8.23 7.65
C LYS A 142 -11.60 -9.73 7.86
N PRO A 143 -10.37 -10.31 7.82
CA PRO A 143 -10.17 -11.72 8.14
C PRO A 143 -10.30 -11.99 9.65
N GLY A 144 -10.56 -13.23 10.00
CA GLY A 144 -10.51 -13.67 11.38
C GLY A 144 -9.11 -13.49 12.03
N PHE A 145 -9.09 -13.39 13.36
CA PHE A 145 -7.85 -13.22 14.16
C PHE A 145 -6.99 -12.02 13.78
N THR A 146 -7.61 -10.95 13.25
CA THR A 146 -6.94 -9.67 12.97
C THR A 146 -6.57 -8.98 14.28
N VAL A 147 -5.30 -8.63 14.45
CA VAL A 147 -4.77 -7.91 15.62
C VAL A 147 -4.48 -6.44 15.32
N GLN A 148 -4.26 -6.09 14.05
CA GLN A 148 -4.05 -4.71 13.63
C GLN A 148 -4.75 -4.45 12.29
N THR A 149 -5.37 -3.27 12.21
CA THR A 149 -5.94 -2.73 10.97
C THR A 149 -5.35 -1.35 10.73
N LYS A 150 -4.98 -1.06 9.48
CA LYS A 150 -4.56 0.28 9.04
C LYS A 150 -5.37 0.67 7.83
N TYR A 151 -5.75 1.95 7.79
CA TYR A 151 -6.47 2.55 6.67
C TYR A 151 -5.62 3.65 6.05
N ASP A 152 -5.76 3.83 4.75
CA ASP A 152 -5.07 4.87 4.02
C ASP A 152 -5.99 5.46 2.94
N ILE A 153 -5.75 6.72 2.60
CA ILE A 153 -6.33 7.39 1.44
C ILE A 153 -5.18 7.84 0.56
N MET A 154 -5.22 7.39 -0.69
CA MET A 154 -4.16 7.64 -1.66
C MET A 154 -4.74 8.33 -2.89
N PHE A 155 -4.03 9.31 -3.41
CA PHE A 155 -4.35 9.99 -4.65
C PHE A 155 -3.06 10.56 -5.26
N GLY A 156 -3.12 10.98 -6.53
CA GLY A 156 -1.92 11.49 -7.19
C GLY A 156 -2.22 12.30 -8.44
N SER A 157 -1.19 12.94 -8.97
CA SER A 157 -1.23 13.63 -10.25
C SER A 157 -1.57 12.66 -11.37
N ASN A 158 -2.24 13.16 -12.41
CA ASN A 158 -2.48 12.36 -13.61
C ASN A 158 -1.17 11.91 -14.24
N GLY A 159 -0.96 10.60 -14.33
CA GLY A 159 0.27 10.00 -14.84
C GLY A 159 1.34 9.72 -13.78
N ALA A 160 1.21 10.25 -12.56
CA ALA A 160 2.14 9.97 -11.48
C ALA A 160 2.23 8.46 -11.18
N VAL A 161 3.44 8.01 -10.92
CA VAL A 161 3.78 6.60 -10.75
C VAL A 161 4.34 6.36 -9.35
N MET A 162 3.73 5.46 -8.61
CA MET A 162 4.31 4.99 -7.33
C MET A 162 5.48 4.05 -7.58
N PRO A 163 6.56 4.14 -6.77
CA PRO A 163 7.62 3.15 -6.79
C PRO A 163 7.09 1.73 -6.63
N MET A 164 7.65 0.80 -7.41
CA MET A 164 7.28 -0.60 -7.26
C MET A 164 7.72 -1.11 -5.89
N ARG A 165 6.80 -1.73 -5.15
CA ARG A 165 7.01 -2.19 -3.79
C ARG A 165 6.25 -3.47 -3.50
N TYR A 166 6.59 -4.13 -2.39
CA TYR A 166 5.81 -5.22 -1.84
C TYR A 166 5.54 -4.98 -0.35
N HIS A 167 4.59 -5.73 0.20
CA HIS A 167 4.29 -5.73 1.62
C HIS A 167 4.31 -7.16 2.19
N THR A 168 4.36 -7.26 3.51
CA THR A 168 4.35 -8.53 4.24
C THR A 168 3.06 -8.73 5.07
N ASN A 169 2.09 -7.82 4.93
CA ASN A 169 0.84 -7.86 5.66
C ASN A 169 -0.03 -9.06 5.24
N TYR A 170 -0.89 -9.54 6.13
CA TYR A 170 -1.74 -10.69 5.87
C TYR A 170 -2.72 -10.46 4.72
N ARG A 171 -3.38 -9.28 4.74
CA ARG A 171 -4.29 -8.83 3.66
C ARG A 171 -4.06 -7.35 3.40
N TYR A 172 -4.06 -6.99 2.14
CA TYR A 172 -4.06 -5.60 1.68
C TYR A 172 -5.03 -5.45 0.52
N PHE A 173 -6.00 -4.57 0.70
CA PHE A 173 -7.01 -4.25 -0.29
C PHE A 173 -6.87 -2.80 -0.74
N MET A 174 -6.98 -2.55 -2.03
CA MET A 174 -7.06 -1.23 -2.64
C MET A 174 -8.42 -1.08 -3.28
N ALA A 175 -9.28 -0.25 -2.70
CA ALA A 175 -10.59 0.08 -3.23
C ALA A 175 -10.51 1.40 -3.99
N VAL A 176 -10.75 1.40 -5.29
CA VAL A 176 -10.80 2.61 -6.11
C VAL A 176 -12.18 3.26 -5.93
N THR A 177 -12.23 4.42 -5.30
CA THR A 177 -13.47 5.12 -4.96
C THR A 177 -13.85 6.18 -5.98
N SER A 178 -12.87 6.73 -6.70
CA SER A 178 -13.09 7.62 -7.85
C SER A 178 -11.96 7.48 -8.88
N GLY A 179 -12.23 7.85 -10.13
CA GLY A 179 -11.27 7.74 -11.21
C GLY A 179 -10.90 6.30 -11.56
N LYS A 180 -9.64 6.09 -11.91
CA LYS A 180 -9.06 4.77 -12.20
C LYS A 180 -7.57 4.75 -11.96
N ILE A 181 -7.03 3.56 -11.74
CA ILE A 181 -5.59 3.32 -11.67
C ILE A 181 -5.18 2.29 -12.71
N ARG A 182 -3.95 2.42 -13.23
CA ARG A 182 -3.28 1.31 -13.91
C ARG A 182 -2.30 0.68 -12.92
N VAL A 183 -2.30 -0.63 -12.88
CA VAL A 183 -1.48 -1.39 -11.92
C VAL A 183 -0.54 -2.30 -12.69
N LYS A 184 0.74 -2.28 -12.30
CA LYS A 184 1.70 -3.32 -12.67
C LYS A 184 1.98 -4.18 -11.47
N MET A 185 1.87 -5.51 -11.64
CA MET A 185 2.16 -6.47 -10.58
C MET A 185 3.10 -7.56 -11.05
N SER A 186 3.88 -8.11 -10.12
CA SER A 186 4.79 -9.20 -10.43
C SER A 186 4.99 -10.10 -9.21
N PRO A 187 5.07 -11.43 -9.38
CA PRO A 187 5.28 -12.37 -8.29
C PRO A 187 6.71 -12.29 -7.76
N TRP A 188 6.93 -12.89 -6.59
CA TRP A 188 8.20 -12.84 -5.85
C TRP A 188 9.43 -13.33 -6.65
N LYS A 189 9.26 -14.25 -7.57
CA LYS A 189 10.38 -14.74 -8.43
C LYS A 189 11.06 -13.62 -9.22
N THR A 190 10.39 -12.51 -9.47
CA THR A 190 10.92 -11.33 -10.17
C THR A 190 11.84 -10.47 -9.29
N ARG A 191 11.89 -10.73 -7.97
CA ARG A 191 12.68 -9.96 -6.99
C ARG A 191 14.11 -9.68 -7.43
N LYS A 192 14.77 -10.67 -8.02
CA LYS A 192 16.18 -10.55 -8.46
C LYS A 192 16.41 -9.49 -9.55
N TYR A 193 15.36 -9.12 -10.29
CA TYR A 193 15.39 -8.10 -11.34
C TYR A 193 14.87 -6.75 -10.87
N LEU A 194 14.20 -6.71 -9.73
CA LEU A 194 13.60 -5.50 -9.16
C LEU A 194 14.48 -4.86 -8.07
N HIS A 195 15.54 -5.54 -7.63
CA HIS A 195 16.52 -5.03 -6.66
C HIS A 195 15.90 -4.37 -5.41
N PRO A 196 14.94 -4.99 -4.72
CA PRO A 196 14.22 -4.32 -3.64
C PRO A 196 15.15 -3.93 -2.49
N ILE A 197 14.95 -2.72 -2.00
CA ILE A 197 15.63 -2.13 -0.85
C ILE A 197 14.63 -2.18 0.31
N ALA A 198 15.10 -2.64 1.47
CA ALA A 198 14.34 -2.62 2.70
C ALA A 198 14.58 -1.28 3.42
N ASP A 199 13.56 -0.47 3.49
CA ASP A 199 13.54 0.76 4.27
C ASP A 199 12.86 0.47 5.61
N TYR A 200 13.68 0.32 6.65
CA TYR A 200 13.18 0.11 8.01
C TYR A 200 12.86 1.41 8.76
N ASP A 201 13.11 2.60 8.15
CA ASP A 201 12.67 3.86 8.71
C ASP A 201 11.14 4.03 8.56
N ASN A 202 10.62 3.62 7.39
CA ASN A 202 9.19 3.70 7.07
C ASN A 202 8.49 2.33 7.04
N TYR A 203 9.22 1.24 7.28
CA TYR A 203 8.74 -0.15 7.12
C TYR A 203 8.23 -0.43 5.71
N GLU A 204 9.00 -0.03 4.71
CA GLU A 204 8.65 -0.20 3.31
C GLU A 204 9.74 -0.97 2.55
N PHE A 205 9.30 -1.69 1.52
CA PHE A 205 10.17 -2.51 0.69
C PHE A 205 9.99 -2.09 -0.76
N ARG A 206 10.85 -1.19 -1.23
CA ARG A 206 10.73 -0.53 -2.53
C ARG A 206 11.80 -0.97 -3.51
N SER A 207 11.46 -0.95 -4.79
CA SER A 207 12.42 -1.14 -5.89
C SER A 207 12.94 0.22 -6.38
N PRO A 208 14.23 0.39 -6.61
CA PRO A 208 14.78 1.58 -7.25
C PRO A 208 14.51 1.63 -8.77
N VAL A 209 13.88 0.57 -9.30
CA VAL A 209 13.58 0.47 -10.74
C VAL A 209 12.24 1.12 -11.05
N ASN A 210 12.24 2.08 -11.97
CA ASN A 210 10.99 2.58 -12.53
C ASN A 210 10.45 1.60 -13.58
N VAL A 211 9.48 0.78 -13.20
CA VAL A 211 8.91 -0.25 -14.08
C VAL A 211 8.04 0.30 -15.22
N TRP A 212 7.72 1.60 -15.19
CA TRP A 212 6.95 2.27 -16.24
C TRP A 212 7.84 2.97 -17.27
N SER A 213 9.02 3.40 -16.86
CA SER A 213 10.07 4.00 -17.70
C SER A 213 11.42 3.59 -17.12
N PRO A 214 11.90 2.39 -17.43
CA PRO A 214 13.11 1.84 -16.82
C PRO A 214 14.34 2.71 -17.13
N GLN A 215 15.18 2.94 -16.12
CA GLN A 215 16.46 3.59 -16.26
C GLN A 215 17.43 2.66 -17.03
N ASP A 216 18.34 3.24 -17.82
CA ASP A 216 19.28 2.51 -18.70
C ASP A 216 20.00 1.37 -17.99
N LYS A 217 20.44 1.59 -16.76
CA LYS A 217 21.16 0.59 -15.95
C LYS A 217 20.35 -0.67 -15.63
N TYR A 218 19.00 -0.63 -15.77
CA TYR A 218 18.10 -1.74 -15.43
C TYR A 218 17.43 -2.37 -16.66
N LEU A 219 17.64 -1.89 -17.88
CA LEU A 219 16.98 -2.38 -19.08
C LEU A 219 17.15 -3.90 -19.25
N ASN A 220 18.37 -4.41 -19.10
CA ASN A 220 18.64 -5.87 -19.22
C ASN A 220 17.89 -6.74 -18.20
N ASP A 221 17.58 -6.18 -17.03
CA ASP A 221 16.81 -6.88 -16.00
C ASP A 221 15.31 -6.79 -16.28
N MET A 222 14.86 -5.67 -16.83
CA MET A 222 13.46 -5.46 -17.21
C MET A 222 13.02 -6.35 -18.34
N ASP A 223 13.88 -6.67 -19.30
CA ASP A 223 13.59 -7.63 -20.38
C ASP A 223 13.29 -9.05 -19.85
N LYS A 224 13.80 -9.38 -18.66
CA LYS A 224 13.58 -10.68 -18.00
C LYS A 224 12.45 -10.67 -16.99
N ALA A 225 12.03 -9.49 -16.56
CA ALA A 225 10.94 -9.31 -15.61
C ALA A 225 9.59 -9.44 -16.32
N LYS A 226 8.67 -10.21 -15.72
CA LYS A 226 7.31 -10.37 -16.24
C LYS A 226 6.32 -9.68 -15.33
N PHE A 227 5.40 -8.92 -15.91
CA PHE A 227 4.40 -8.16 -15.21
C PHE A 227 2.99 -8.49 -15.70
N LEU A 228 2.03 -8.51 -14.77
CA LEU A 228 0.64 -8.24 -15.07
C LEU A 228 0.47 -6.74 -15.19
N GLU A 229 -0.25 -6.27 -16.19
CA GLU A 229 -0.64 -4.87 -16.33
C GLU A 229 -2.13 -4.79 -16.65
N PHE A 230 -2.88 -4.06 -15.83
CA PHE A 230 -4.33 -3.95 -15.95
C PHE A 230 -4.82 -2.63 -15.33
N GLU A 231 -6.08 -2.27 -15.63
CA GLU A 231 -6.75 -1.12 -15.05
C GLU A 231 -7.71 -1.57 -13.94
N VAL A 232 -7.81 -0.76 -12.88
CA VAL A 232 -8.80 -0.90 -11.81
C VAL A 232 -9.66 0.36 -11.83
N LEU A 233 -10.94 0.18 -12.08
CA LEU A 233 -11.92 1.27 -12.20
C LEU A 233 -12.54 1.59 -10.84
N ALA A 234 -13.14 2.78 -10.70
CA ALA A 234 -13.96 3.11 -9.54
C ALA A 234 -15.04 2.04 -9.29
N GLY A 235 -15.28 1.71 -8.02
CA GLY A 235 -16.19 0.63 -7.61
C GLY A 235 -15.57 -0.77 -7.68
N HIS A 236 -14.27 -0.88 -7.95
CA HIS A 236 -13.55 -2.16 -7.88
C HIS A 236 -12.53 -2.16 -6.75
N VAL A 237 -12.29 -3.35 -6.23
CA VAL A 237 -11.30 -3.61 -5.18
C VAL A 237 -10.27 -4.60 -5.70
N LEU A 238 -9.01 -4.25 -5.52
CA LEU A 238 -7.87 -5.11 -5.80
C LEU A 238 -7.29 -5.64 -4.49
N TYR A 239 -7.25 -6.95 -4.32
CA TYR A 239 -6.43 -7.60 -3.30
C TYR A 239 -5.00 -7.75 -3.80
N VAL A 240 -4.05 -7.20 -3.06
CA VAL A 240 -2.62 -7.38 -3.29
C VAL A 240 -2.10 -8.41 -2.30
N PRO A 241 -1.62 -9.57 -2.76
CA PRO A 241 -1.10 -10.60 -1.85
C PRO A 241 0.24 -10.20 -1.23
N PRO A 242 0.61 -10.74 -0.06
CA PRO A 242 1.93 -10.54 0.51
C PRO A 242 3.02 -11.03 -0.46
N TYR A 243 4.13 -10.28 -0.48
CA TYR A 243 5.30 -10.55 -1.33
C TYR A 243 5.07 -10.40 -2.84
N TRP A 244 3.90 -9.95 -3.29
CA TRP A 244 3.72 -9.51 -4.64
C TRP A 244 4.19 -8.08 -4.80
N PHE A 245 5.00 -7.84 -5.82
CA PHE A 245 5.40 -6.49 -6.22
C PHE A 245 4.25 -5.82 -6.93
N TYR A 246 4.03 -4.55 -6.63
CA TYR A 246 3.00 -3.74 -7.27
C TYR A 246 3.46 -2.28 -7.40
N SER A 247 3.02 -1.63 -8.47
CA SER A 247 3.18 -0.21 -8.73
C SER A 247 1.88 0.31 -9.31
N ILE A 248 1.50 1.52 -8.92
CA ILE A 248 0.28 2.19 -9.35
C ILE A 248 0.66 3.38 -10.20
N LYS A 249 -0.07 3.57 -11.31
CA LYS A 249 -0.08 4.79 -12.08
C LYS A 249 -1.47 5.43 -11.97
N TYR A 250 -1.51 6.65 -11.47
CA TYR A 250 -2.75 7.39 -11.25
C TYR A 250 -3.30 7.99 -12.54
N SER A 251 -4.63 8.07 -12.64
CA SER A 251 -5.34 8.88 -13.62
C SER A 251 -5.91 10.13 -12.92
N GLU A 252 -6.52 11.00 -13.72
CA GLU A 252 -7.17 12.21 -13.21
C GLU A 252 -8.28 11.88 -12.19
N ASP A 253 -8.43 12.71 -11.16
CA ASP A 253 -9.44 12.60 -10.08
C ASP A 253 -9.51 11.22 -9.40
N THR A 254 -8.41 10.52 -9.37
CA THR A 254 -8.33 9.19 -8.75
C THR A 254 -8.18 9.30 -7.24
N CYS A 255 -9.01 8.53 -6.53
CA CYS A 255 -8.86 8.27 -5.11
C CYS A 255 -8.91 6.77 -4.83
N VAL A 256 -7.98 6.30 -4.03
CA VAL A 256 -7.84 4.89 -3.66
C VAL A 256 -7.82 4.76 -2.15
N CYS A 257 -8.65 3.90 -1.61
CA CYS A 257 -8.66 3.56 -0.18
C CYS A 257 -7.85 2.28 0.05
N GLY A 258 -6.78 2.39 0.82
CA GLY A 258 -5.98 1.26 1.27
C GLY A 258 -6.51 0.69 2.58
N ILE A 259 -6.70 -0.64 2.65
CA ILE A 259 -7.14 -1.33 3.86
C ILE A 259 -6.18 -2.49 4.13
N THR A 260 -5.48 -2.42 5.24
CA THR A 260 -4.45 -3.40 5.62
C THR A 260 -4.87 -4.13 6.87
N TYR A 261 -4.78 -5.46 6.84
CA TYR A 261 -5.01 -6.32 7.99
C TYR A 261 -3.78 -7.15 8.32
N VAL A 262 -3.45 -7.22 9.61
CA VAL A 262 -2.39 -8.06 10.17
C VAL A 262 -3.03 -9.05 11.13
N SER A 263 -2.87 -10.35 10.87
CA SER A 263 -3.32 -11.41 11.78
C SER A 263 -2.27 -11.70 12.86
N ALA A 264 -2.67 -12.34 13.95
CA ALA A 264 -1.74 -12.72 15.03
C ALA A 264 -0.55 -13.54 14.51
N MET A 265 -0.80 -14.53 13.64
CA MET A 265 0.27 -15.37 13.08
C MET A 265 1.12 -14.62 12.07
N ASN A 266 0.54 -13.70 11.31
CA ASN A 266 1.30 -12.81 10.43
C ASN A 266 2.21 -11.87 11.22
N PHE A 267 1.74 -11.33 12.34
CA PHE A 267 2.57 -10.53 13.25
C PHE A 267 3.77 -11.34 13.76
N VAL A 268 3.56 -12.57 14.24
CA VAL A 268 4.63 -13.47 14.70
C VAL A 268 5.62 -13.78 13.56
N ALA A 269 5.12 -14.06 12.35
CA ALA A 269 5.98 -14.33 11.18
C ALA A 269 6.85 -13.13 10.79
N ASN A 270 6.38 -11.91 11.03
CA ASN A 270 7.09 -10.67 10.72
C ASN A 270 7.93 -10.11 11.88
N LEU A 271 8.01 -10.79 13.02
CA LEU A 271 8.81 -10.33 14.16
C LEU A 271 10.27 -9.96 13.80
N PRO A 272 10.98 -10.69 12.91
CA PRO A 272 12.33 -10.27 12.52
C PRO A 272 12.35 -8.88 11.86
N ASN A 273 11.44 -8.60 10.93
CA ASN A 273 11.34 -7.29 10.26
C ASN A 273 10.88 -6.21 11.24
N ALA A 274 9.91 -6.53 12.12
CA ALA A 274 9.44 -5.63 13.15
C ALA A 274 10.55 -5.28 14.16
N GLY A 275 11.40 -6.24 14.50
CA GLY A 275 12.58 -6.03 15.35
C GLY A 275 13.60 -5.09 14.70
N LEU A 276 13.89 -5.26 13.41
CA LEU A 276 14.77 -4.37 12.67
C LEU A 276 14.19 -2.94 12.58
N PHE A 277 12.91 -2.82 12.29
CA PHE A 277 12.20 -1.53 12.32
C PHE A 277 12.33 -0.85 13.69
N PHE A 278 12.06 -1.59 14.79
CA PHE A 278 12.17 -1.05 16.14
C PHE A 278 13.60 -0.57 16.48
N ILE A 279 14.62 -1.36 16.12
CA ILE A 279 16.03 -0.98 16.33
C ILE A 279 16.36 0.27 15.52
N GLN A 280 15.91 0.35 14.28
CA GLN A 280 16.14 1.52 13.42
C GLN A 280 15.47 2.76 14.00
N GLN A 281 14.22 2.66 14.48
CA GLN A 281 13.52 3.78 15.11
C GLN A 281 14.24 4.35 16.34
N GLN A 282 15.03 3.54 17.04
CA GLN A 282 15.86 4.02 18.16
C GLN A 282 17.04 4.89 17.70
N ASN A 283 17.50 4.70 16.46
CA ASN A 283 18.67 5.37 15.89
C ASN A 283 18.32 6.56 14.99
N ILE A 284 17.05 6.76 14.67
CA ILE A 284 16.63 7.87 13.81
C ILE A 284 16.69 9.17 14.59
N THR A 285 17.53 10.09 14.12
CA THR A 285 17.40 11.51 14.45
C THR A 285 16.21 12.03 13.63
N ARG A 286 15.07 12.29 14.28
CA ARG A 286 13.87 12.78 13.60
C ARG A 286 14.19 14.05 12.84
N LYS A 287 14.14 13.99 11.52
CA LYS A 287 14.17 15.19 10.68
C LYS A 287 12.86 15.95 10.89
N PRO A 288 12.89 17.28 11.06
CA PRO A 288 11.66 18.07 11.12
C PRO A 288 10.87 17.87 9.83
N VAL A 289 9.56 17.72 9.97
CA VAL A 289 8.65 17.62 8.81
C VAL A 289 8.71 18.96 8.06
N LYS A 290 8.99 18.92 6.77
CA LYS A 290 8.96 20.11 5.92
C LYS A 290 7.50 20.51 5.70
N THR A 291 7.13 21.70 6.13
CA THR A 291 5.84 22.31 5.79
C THR A 291 6.03 23.24 4.59
N MET A 292 5.12 23.17 3.62
CA MET A 292 5.16 23.99 2.42
C MET A 292 3.86 24.79 2.30
N THR A 293 3.97 26.11 2.15
CA THR A 293 2.83 26.93 1.78
C THR A 293 2.76 27.03 0.26
N VAL A 294 1.70 26.50 -0.34
CA VAL A 294 1.47 26.62 -1.78
C VAL A 294 0.79 27.96 -2.04
N THR A 295 1.54 28.93 -2.57
CA THR A 295 0.98 30.19 -3.05
C THR A 295 0.48 30.03 -4.49
N ASP A 296 -0.58 30.76 -4.86
CA ASP A 296 -1.20 30.68 -6.20
C ASP A 296 -0.30 31.22 -7.33
N ASN A 297 0.88 31.76 -7.01
CA ASN A 297 1.89 32.24 -7.96
C ASN A 297 3.02 31.21 -8.14
N GLU A 298 3.20 30.81 -9.32
CA GLU A 298 4.04 29.92 -10.11
C GLU A 298 5.39 29.39 -9.57
N ASN A 299 5.87 29.73 -8.39
CA ASN A 299 7.12 29.18 -7.86
C ASN A 299 6.99 28.72 -6.40
N PRO A 300 7.28 27.46 -6.07
CA PRO A 300 7.46 27.04 -4.69
C PRO A 300 8.75 27.69 -4.15
N ILE A 301 8.62 28.52 -3.13
CA ILE A 301 9.77 29.01 -2.37
C ILE A 301 10.16 27.89 -1.40
N SER A 302 11.28 27.25 -1.67
CA SER A 302 11.93 26.36 -0.71
C SER A 302 12.52 27.20 0.42
N ILE A 303 12.09 26.95 1.63
CA ILE A 303 12.73 27.42 2.87
C ILE A 303 13.57 26.30 3.44
#